data_d21b808a1f0f607c870b8c30fa586818
#
_entry.id   d21b808a1f0f607c870b8c30fa586818
#
_cell.length_a   1.000
_cell.length_b   1.000
_cell.length_c   1.000
_cell.angle_alpha   90.00
_cell.angle_beta   90.00
_cell.angle_gamma   90.00
#
_symmetry.space_group_name_H-M   'P 1'
#
loop_
_entity.id
_entity.type
_entity.pdbx_description
1 polymer ?
#
loop_
_entity_poly.entity_id
_entity_poly.type
_entity_poly.pdbx_seq_one_letter_code
_entity_poly.pdbx_strand_id
1 'polypeptide(L)'
;KGLFESNAIEIIEITKLGEENGDKTVAVDSFEDNNLVFIDEGHRGSSGDKWKINRDKLSENGFAFEYSATFAQAINAAGTKKKELENEYTKAIIFDYSYKYFYNDGYGKDYSILNLSEDSDEIKQTYLTASLLSFYQQMKIYESSKGMIKPYLIEKPLMVFVGSSVNAVRTESKKQVSDVVDVLLFIDEFIKSKSESIANIDKIMSFDSGLQTTKGVDIFENKFSFLETTKLNASQLFDDMLNLIFNASNGTLHIENLKGVDGEIALRIGENEYFGVINVGDSDKLVKICEANGMSIASRDFSSSLFKTINDTTSNLNILVGSKKFSEGW
;
A
#
# COMPACT_ATOMS: atom_id res chain seq x y z
N LYS A 1 15.91 10.73 -39.49
CA LYS A 1 14.59 11.11 -38.95
C LYS A 1 14.48 10.39 -37.63
N GLY A 2 14.38 11.12 -36.50
CA GLY A 2 14.20 10.55 -35.19
C GLY A 2 12.92 9.70 -35.12
N LEU A 3 12.90 8.76 -34.22
CA LEU A 3 11.74 7.89 -33.97
C LEU A 3 10.52 8.67 -33.46
N PHE A 4 10.72 9.90 -33.02
CA PHE A 4 9.74 10.73 -32.32
C PHE A 4 9.43 12.00 -33.12
N GLU A 5 8.17 12.46 -33.01
CA GLU A 5 7.76 13.72 -33.62
C GLU A 5 8.43 14.91 -32.90
N SER A 6 8.88 15.92 -33.65
CA SER A 6 9.44 17.14 -33.08
C SER A 6 8.38 17.82 -32.18
N ASN A 7 8.75 18.17 -30.95
CA ASN A 7 7.91 18.73 -29.89
C ASN A 7 6.98 17.74 -29.15
N ALA A 8 7.21 16.42 -29.26
CA ALA A 8 6.51 15.45 -28.40
C ALA A 8 7.20 15.36 -27.03
N ILE A 9 6.39 15.14 -25.98
CA ILE A 9 6.88 14.74 -24.65
C ILE A 9 6.82 13.22 -24.62
N GLU A 10 7.98 12.59 -24.50
CA GLU A 10 8.08 11.14 -24.41
C GLU A 10 8.12 10.72 -22.94
N ILE A 11 7.26 9.77 -22.56
CA ILE A 11 7.25 9.20 -21.21
C ILE A 11 7.74 7.76 -21.32
N ILE A 12 8.82 7.45 -20.64
CA ILE A 12 9.41 6.12 -20.68
C ILE A 12 9.77 5.62 -19.29
N GLU A 13 9.45 4.38 -19.04
CA GLU A 13 9.90 3.68 -17.83
C GLU A 13 11.38 3.31 -17.97
N ILE A 14 12.19 3.55 -16.95
CA ILE A 14 13.64 3.33 -16.95
C ILE A 14 14.04 1.90 -17.36
N THR A 15 13.23 0.90 -17.01
CA THR A 15 13.44 -0.51 -17.38
C THR A 15 13.31 -0.75 -18.89
N LYS A 16 12.73 0.20 -19.63
CA LYS A 16 12.58 0.14 -21.09
C LYS A 16 13.73 0.81 -21.84
N LEU A 17 14.62 1.52 -21.13
CA LEU A 17 15.83 2.06 -21.74
C LEU A 17 16.91 0.99 -21.83
N GLY A 18 17.46 0.79 -23.02
CA GLY A 18 18.48 -0.19 -23.34
C GLY A 18 19.62 0.37 -24.15
N GLU A 19 20.60 -0.46 -24.48
CA GLU A 19 21.68 -0.13 -25.43
C GLU A 19 21.23 -0.32 -26.89
N GLU A 20 20.23 -1.22 -27.07
CA GLU A 20 19.68 -1.54 -28.40
C GLU A 20 18.14 -1.53 -28.35
N ASN A 21 17.52 -1.28 -29.51
CA ASN A 21 16.08 -1.40 -29.68
C ASN A 21 15.67 -2.87 -29.66
N GLY A 22 14.60 -3.18 -28.94
CA GLY A 22 14.02 -4.50 -28.85
C GLY A 22 12.50 -4.43 -28.75
N ASP A 23 11.83 -5.57 -28.67
CA ASP A 23 10.35 -5.64 -28.59
C ASP A 23 9.77 -4.83 -27.39
N LYS A 24 10.53 -4.65 -26.33
CA LYS A 24 10.11 -3.94 -25.11
C LYS A 24 11.12 -2.90 -24.65
N THR A 25 12.13 -2.59 -25.43
CA THR A 25 13.20 -1.65 -25.07
C THR A 25 13.45 -0.67 -26.21
N VAL A 26 13.81 0.55 -25.82
CA VAL A 26 14.22 1.63 -26.72
C VAL A 26 15.68 1.93 -26.43
N ALA A 27 16.50 1.98 -27.47
CA ALA A 27 17.89 2.36 -27.32
C ALA A 27 18.02 3.82 -26.89
N VAL A 28 18.92 4.09 -25.96
CA VAL A 28 19.21 5.47 -25.53
C VAL A 28 19.60 6.33 -26.72
N ASP A 29 20.37 5.78 -27.65
CA ASP A 29 20.82 6.47 -28.86
C ASP A 29 19.68 6.76 -29.88
N SER A 30 18.46 6.26 -29.64
CA SER A 30 17.28 6.62 -30.46
C SER A 30 16.69 7.98 -30.07
N PHE A 31 17.03 8.50 -28.90
CA PHE A 31 16.72 9.87 -28.51
C PHE A 31 17.79 10.81 -29.11
N GLU A 32 17.33 11.89 -29.69
CA GLU A 32 18.24 12.89 -30.28
C GLU A 32 19.11 13.54 -29.18
N ASP A 33 20.16 14.21 -29.58
CA ASP A 33 21.01 15.01 -28.69
C ASP A 33 20.25 16.22 -28.11
N ASN A 34 20.77 16.78 -27.04
CA ASN A 34 20.24 17.99 -26.41
C ASN A 34 18.83 17.80 -25.77
N ASN A 35 18.64 16.71 -25.09
CA ASN A 35 17.40 16.40 -24.40
C ASN A 35 17.23 17.19 -23.10
N LEU A 36 16.00 17.58 -22.79
CA LEU A 36 15.57 17.99 -21.45
C LEU A 36 14.89 16.82 -20.77
N VAL A 37 15.53 16.25 -19.75
CA VAL A 37 15.10 15.03 -19.08
C VAL A 37 14.53 15.35 -17.72
N PHE A 38 13.31 14.91 -17.45
CA PHE A 38 12.67 14.98 -16.12
C PHE A 38 12.63 13.58 -15.55
N ILE A 39 13.20 13.39 -14.36
CA ILE A 39 13.37 12.09 -13.73
C ILE A 39 12.60 12.09 -12.42
N ASP A 40 11.49 11.36 -12.37
CA ASP A 40 10.76 11.10 -11.14
C ASP A 40 11.47 10.00 -10.33
N GLU A 41 11.42 10.11 -9.01
CA GLU A 41 12.12 9.21 -8.08
C GLU A 41 13.63 9.06 -8.41
N GLY A 42 14.29 10.17 -8.75
CA GLY A 42 15.68 10.21 -9.21
C GLY A 42 16.70 9.58 -8.25
N HIS A 43 16.34 9.41 -6.98
CA HIS A 43 17.14 8.68 -6.00
C HIS A 43 17.28 7.19 -6.33
N ARG A 44 16.33 6.60 -7.09
CA ARG A 44 16.35 5.20 -7.48
C ARG A 44 17.39 4.97 -8.56
N GLY A 45 18.16 3.91 -8.39
CA GLY A 45 19.19 3.56 -9.35
C GLY A 45 20.44 4.47 -9.33
N SER A 46 20.49 5.50 -8.48
CA SER A 46 21.69 6.35 -8.32
C SER A 46 22.93 5.56 -7.91
N SER A 47 22.75 4.38 -7.30
CA SER A 47 23.81 3.42 -6.98
C SER A 47 24.00 2.33 -8.05
N GLY A 48 23.11 2.24 -9.07
CA GLY A 48 23.15 1.25 -10.15
C GLY A 48 23.90 1.78 -11.39
N ASP A 49 25.00 1.14 -11.77
CA ASP A 49 25.86 1.65 -12.84
C ASP A 49 25.14 1.79 -14.19
N LYS A 50 24.33 0.81 -14.59
CA LYS A 50 23.67 0.81 -15.91
C LYS A 50 22.60 1.91 -16.03
N TRP A 51 21.82 2.14 -15.00
CA TRP A 51 20.80 3.19 -14.98
C TRP A 51 21.44 4.58 -15.05
N LYS A 52 22.49 4.81 -14.26
CA LYS A 52 23.24 6.07 -14.24
C LYS A 52 23.86 6.36 -15.61
N ILE A 53 24.46 5.34 -16.24
CA ILE A 53 25.05 5.47 -17.58
C ILE A 53 23.99 5.88 -18.61
N ASN A 54 22.83 5.22 -18.63
CA ASN A 54 21.76 5.54 -19.58
C ASN A 54 21.21 6.95 -19.37
N ARG A 55 21.03 7.36 -18.12
CA ARG A 55 20.59 8.71 -17.76
C ARG A 55 21.60 9.77 -18.21
N ASP A 56 22.86 9.56 -17.88
CA ASP A 56 23.94 10.49 -18.22
C ASP A 56 24.09 10.63 -19.74
N LYS A 57 23.94 9.54 -20.50
CA LYS A 57 23.88 9.58 -21.98
C LYS A 57 22.68 10.40 -22.48
N LEU A 58 21.48 10.19 -21.95
CA LEU A 58 20.29 10.94 -22.38
C LEU A 58 20.45 12.46 -22.23
N SER A 59 21.16 12.91 -21.21
CA SER A 59 21.34 14.31 -20.88
C SER A 59 22.76 14.85 -21.23
N GLU A 60 23.59 14.09 -21.92
CA GLU A 60 24.99 14.41 -22.16
C GLU A 60 25.18 15.79 -22.79
N ASN A 61 24.39 16.13 -23.80
CA ASN A 61 24.40 17.43 -24.48
C ASN A 61 23.18 18.30 -24.10
N GLY A 62 22.42 17.90 -23.08
CA GLY A 62 21.20 18.54 -22.65
C GLY A 62 21.20 18.86 -21.17
N PHE A 63 20.06 18.62 -20.50
CA PHE A 63 19.94 18.87 -19.08
C PHE A 63 18.98 17.87 -18.43
N ALA A 64 19.25 17.48 -17.18
CA ALA A 64 18.37 16.63 -16.38
C ALA A 64 17.94 17.31 -15.10
N PHE A 65 16.63 17.22 -14.81
CA PHE A 65 16.03 17.54 -13.51
C PHE A 65 15.63 16.25 -12.82
N GLU A 66 16.11 16.05 -11.61
CA GLU A 66 15.74 14.91 -10.77
C GLU A 66 14.85 15.34 -9.63
N TYR A 67 13.76 14.64 -9.46
CA TYR A 67 12.80 14.85 -8.37
C TYR A 67 12.81 13.65 -7.43
N SER A 68 12.81 13.88 -6.14
CA SER A 68 12.66 12.84 -5.12
C SER A 68 12.33 13.43 -3.76
N ALA A 69 11.45 12.76 -3.03
CA ALA A 69 11.21 13.05 -1.61
C ALA A 69 12.29 12.45 -0.69
N THR A 70 13.15 11.54 -1.18
CA THR A 70 13.98 10.66 -0.32
C THR A 70 15.44 10.56 -0.71
N PHE A 71 16.03 11.59 -1.34
CA PHE A 71 17.46 11.61 -1.68
C PHE A 71 18.38 11.28 -0.50
N ALA A 72 18.07 11.80 0.69
CA ALA A 72 18.87 11.53 1.89
C ALA A 72 18.89 10.04 2.27
N GLN A 73 17.77 9.31 2.03
CA GLN A 73 17.71 7.87 2.29
C GLN A 73 18.61 7.10 1.30
N ALA A 74 18.58 7.47 0.02
CA ALA A 74 19.44 6.86 -1.00
C ALA A 74 20.92 7.08 -0.69
N ILE A 75 21.31 8.29 -0.32
CA ILE A 75 22.67 8.61 0.09
C ILE A 75 23.09 7.76 1.30
N ASN A 76 22.24 7.64 2.31
CA ASN A 76 22.53 6.84 3.49
C ASN A 76 22.61 5.33 3.21
N ALA A 77 21.86 4.82 2.24
CA ALA A 77 21.87 3.43 1.81
C ALA A 77 23.03 3.07 0.85
N ALA A 78 23.73 4.06 0.31
CA ALA A 78 24.73 3.86 -0.78
C ALA A 78 26.05 3.19 -0.34
N GLY A 79 26.24 2.86 0.95
CA GLY A 79 27.39 2.14 1.45
C GLY A 79 28.72 2.85 1.10
N THR A 80 29.60 2.21 0.34
CA THR A 80 30.90 2.75 -0.06
C THR A 80 30.81 3.98 -0.99
N LYS A 81 29.71 4.13 -1.75
CA LYS A 81 29.48 5.26 -2.65
C LYS A 81 28.83 6.47 -1.93
N LYS A 82 28.52 6.37 -0.64
CA LYS A 82 27.83 7.41 0.14
C LYS A 82 28.49 8.80 -0.04
N LYS A 83 29.79 8.86 0.15
CA LYS A 83 30.55 10.14 0.10
C LYS A 83 30.57 10.77 -1.30
N GLU A 84 30.58 9.94 -2.35
CA GLU A 84 30.51 10.39 -3.73
C GLU A 84 29.15 10.98 -4.04
N LEU A 85 28.06 10.25 -3.74
CA LEU A 85 26.69 10.71 -3.93
C LEU A 85 26.35 11.94 -3.08
N GLU A 86 26.82 12.00 -1.86
CA GLU A 86 26.67 13.18 -1.01
C GLU A 86 27.31 14.42 -1.62
N ASN A 87 28.53 14.30 -2.16
CA ASN A 87 29.19 15.41 -2.86
C ASN A 87 28.49 15.82 -4.17
N GLU A 88 27.92 14.88 -4.90
CA GLU A 88 27.15 15.13 -6.11
C GLU A 88 25.86 15.89 -5.79
N TYR A 89 25.01 15.30 -4.93
CA TYR A 89 23.69 15.87 -4.65
C TYR A 89 23.74 17.18 -3.86
N THR A 90 24.65 17.35 -2.89
CA THR A 90 24.74 18.62 -2.14
C THR A 90 25.09 19.83 -3.01
N LYS A 91 25.69 19.61 -4.17
CA LYS A 91 26.00 20.69 -5.13
C LYS A 91 24.91 20.89 -6.19
N ALA A 92 24.04 19.91 -6.35
CA ALA A 92 23.03 19.88 -7.41
C ALA A 92 21.62 20.25 -6.94
N ILE A 93 21.36 20.30 -5.63
CA ILE A 93 20.03 20.66 -5.08
C ILE A 93 19.78 22.15 -5.38
N ILE A 94 18.77 22.41 -6.20
CA ILE A 94 18.32 23.76 -6.57
C ILE A 94 17.04 24.16 -5.82
N PHE A 95 16.28 23.20 -5.30
CA PHE A 95 15.05 23.45 -4.59
C PHE A 95 14.81 22.35 -3.55
N ASP A 96 14.59 22.75 -2.29
CA ASP A 96 14.19 21.87 -1.20
C ASP A 96 12.79 22.23 -0.73
N TYR A 97 11.84 21.32 -0.96
CA TYR A 97 10.48 21.41 -0.47
C TYR A 97 10.16 20.17 0.35
N SER A 98 10.89 20.03 1.47
CA SER A 98 10.72 18.91 2.38
C SER A 98 9.31 18.89 3.00
N TYR A 99 8.91 17.72 3.54
CA TYR A 99 7.60 17.52 4.17
C TYR A 99 7.25 18.62 5.20
N LYS A 100 8.24 19.15 5.91
CA LYS A 100 8.05 20.26 6.85
C LYS A 100 7.42 21.49 6.19
N TYR A 101 7.93 21.89 5.02
CA TYR A 101 7.39 23.05 4.28
C TYR A 101 6.04 22.71 3.69
N PHE A 102 5.91 21.56 3.06
CA PHE A 102 4.66 21.06 2.52
C PHE A 102 3.53 21.01 3.56
N TYR A 103 3.85 20.55 4.77
CA TYR A 103 2.91 20.50 5.89
C TYR A 103 2.53 21.93 6.38
N ASN A 104 3.52 22.80 6.56
CA ASN A 104 3.29 24.17 7.03
C ASN A 104 2.45 24.99 6.04
N ASP A 105 2.56 24.71 4.74
CA ASP A 105 1.76 25.34 3.70
C ASP A 105 0.33 24.78 3.61
N GLY A 106 -0.02 23.83 4.47
CA GLY A 106 -1.37 23.25 4.57
C GLY A 106 -1.68 22.12 3.61
N TYR A 107 -0.71 21.60 2.87
CA TYR A 107 -0.89 20.48 1.94
C TYR A 107 -0.66 19.11 2.62
N GLY A 108 0.10 19.08 3.70
CA GLY A 108 0.42 17.86 4.42
C GLY A 108 -0.76 17.35 5.26
N LYS A 109 -0.74 16.06 5.55
CA LYS A 109 -1.69 15.40 6.46
C LYS A 109 -0.97 15.00 7.74
N ASP A 110 -1.69 15.03 8.86
CA ASP A 110 -1.21 14.41 10.08
C ASP A 110 -1.07 12.89 9.89
N TYR A 111 -0.05 12.34 10.48
CA TYR A 111 0.18 10.90 10.49
C TYR A 111 0.63 10.42 11.87
N SER A 112 0.40 9.16 12.14
CA SER A 112 0.92 8.49 13.33
C SER A 112 1.62 7.21 12.90
N ILE A 113 2.82 7.00 13.44
CA ILE A 113 3.56 5.76 13.28
C ILE A 113 3.49 5.01 14.60
N LEU A 114 2.85 3.85 14.59
CA LEU A 114 2.74 2.97 15.73
C LEU A 114 3.68 1.79 15.51
N ASN A 115 4.84 1.83 16.17
CA ASN A 115 5.78 0.72 16.17
C ASN A 115 5.56 -0.11 17.44
N LEU A 116 5.31 -1.40 17.27
CA LEU A 116 5.18 -2.32 18.37
C LEU A 116 6.57 -2.76 18.83
N SER A 117 6.79 -2.78 20.14
CA SER A 117 8.03 -3.27 20.76
C SER A 117 8.02 -4.78 20.97
N GLU A 118 6.85 -5.39 20.97
CA GLU A 118 6.62 -6.81 21.19
C GLU A 118 5.77 -7.38 20.04
N ASP A 119 5.98 -8.66 19.72
CA ASP A 119 5.36 -9.35 18.60
C ASP A 119 4.59 -10.60 19.11
N SER A 120 3.63 -10.38 20.02
CA SER A 120 2.70 -11.43 20.47
C SER A 120 1.44 -11.44 19.61
N ASP A 121 0.78 -12.59 19.51
CA ASP A 121 -0.46 -12.73 18.74
C ASP A 121 -1.57 -11.83 19.27
N GLU A 122 -1.66 -11.63 20.59
CA GLU A 122 -2.65 -10.74 21.21
C GLU A 122 -2.42 -9.28 20.81
N ILE A 123 -1.16 -8.83 20.82
CA ILE A 123 -0.77 -7.49 20.39
C ILE A 123 -1.07 -7.29 18.90
N LYS A 124 -0.76 -8.27 18.05
CA LYS A 124 -1.08 -8.22 16.62
C LYS A 124 -2.59 -8.10 16.39
N GLN A 125 -3.40 -8.91 17.08
CA GLN A 125 -4.86 -8.88 16.98
C GLN A 125 -5.41 -7.51 17.38
N THR A 126 -4.96 -6.96 18.50
CA THR A 126 -5.37 -5.63 18.96
C THR A 126 -4.99 -4.55 17.98
N TYR A 127 -3.75 -4.58 17.48
CA TYR A 127 -3.23 -3.61 16.51
C TYR A 127 -3.98 -3.66 15.18
N LEU A 128 -4.22 -4.84 14.62
CA LEU A 128 -4.95 -5.02 13.38
C LEU A 128 -6.43 -4.64 13.53
N THR A 129 -7.04 -4.93 14.69
CA THR A 129 -8.40 -4.47 15.02
C THR A 129 -8.47 -2.94 15.07
N ALA A 130 -7.49 -2.29 15.69
CA ALA A 130 -7.41 -0.82 15.71
C ALA A 130 -7.18 -0.24 14.31
N SER A 131 -6.44 -0.94 13.45
CA SER A 131 -6.25 -0.55 12.04
C SER A 131 -7.57 -0.62 11.26
N LEU A 132 -8.37 -1.67 11.47
CA LEU A 132 -9.73 -1.74 10.90
C LEU A 132 -10.65 -0.64 11.46
N LEU A 133 -10.59 -0.35 12.76
CA LEU A 133 -11.36 0.76 13.35
C LEU A 133 -10.96 2.11 12.76
N SER A 134 -9.67 2.33 12.53
CA SER A 134 -9.19 3.55 11.89
C SER A 134 -9.72 3.68 10.46
N PHE A 135 -9.68 2.60 9.70
CA PHE A 135 -10.25 2.59 8.35
C PHE A 135 -11.76 2.78 8.37
N TYR A 136 -12.47 2.10 9.27
CA TYR A 136 -13.90 2.28 9.48
C TYR A 136 -14.24 3.74 9.80
N GLN A 137 -13.49 4.38 10.69
CA GLN A 137 -13.65 5.80 10.99
C GLN A 137 -13.52 6.66 9.73
N GLN A 138 -12.51 6.42 8.90
CA GLN A 138 -12.32 7.16 7.65
C GLN A 138 -13.50 6.94 6.68
N MET A 139 -14.00 5.71 6.57
CA MET A 139 -15.18 5.39 5.76
C MET A 139 -16.42 6.13 6.26
N LYS A 140 -16.66 6.18 7.57
CA LYS A 140 -17.80 6.89 8.18
C LYS A 140 -17.69 8.41 7.97
N ILE A 141 -16.50 8.98 8.12
CA ILE A 141 -16.24 10.40 7.84
C ILE A 141 -16.50 10.68 6.35
N TYR A 142 -15.99 9.85 5.46
CA TYR A 142 -16.23 9.99 4.02
C TYR A 142 -17.73 9.95 3.70
N GLU A 143 -18.45 8.94 4.20
CA GLU A 143 -19.90 8.81 3.98
C GLU A 143 -20.69 10.04 4.49
N SER A 144 -20.36 10.54 5.68
CA SER A 144 -21.05 11.70 6.27
C SER A 144 -20.68 13.03 5.62
N SER A 145 -19.55 13.11 4.93
CA SER A 145 -18.99 14.35 4.39
C SER A 145 -19.00 14.44 2.87
N LYS A 146 -19.58 13.47 2.15
CA LYS A 146 -19.55 13.37 0.68
C LYS A 146 -19.85 14.70 -0.04
N GLY A 147 -20.84 15.45 0.41
CA GLY A 147 -21.21 16.73 -0.18
C GLY A 147 -20.12 17.81 -0.01
N MET A 148 -19.45 17.80 1.14
CA MET A 148 -18.42 18.78 1.50
C MET A 148 -17.09 18.50 0.80
N ILE A 149 -16.72 17.22 0.67
CA ILE A 149 -15.41 16.80 0.13
C ILE A 149 -15.40 16.68 -1.39
N LYS A 150 -16.56 16.63 -2.04
CA LYS A 150 -16.69 16.52 -3.51
C LYS A 150 -15.88 17.55 -4.31
N PRO A 151 -15.84 18.86 -3.93
CA PRO A 151 -15.04 19.83 -4.65
C PRO A 151 -13.53 19.59 -4.60
N TYR A 152 -13.06 18.81 -3.64
CA TYR A 152 -11.64 18.48 -3.44
C TYR A 152 -11.23 17.19 -4.13
N LEU A 153 -12.13 16.54 -4.89
CA LEU A 153 -11.90 15.28 -5.60
C LEU A 153 -11.38 14.16 -4.69
N ILE A 154 -11.81 14.15 -3.43
CA ILE A 154 -11.45 13.10 -2.48
C ILE A 154 -12.31 11.87 -2.78
N GLU A 155 -11.65 10.79 -3.11
CA GLU A 155 -12.26 9.49 -3.42
C GLU A 155 -12.54 8.67 -2.16
N LYS A 156 -13.32 7.58 -2.34
CA LYS A 156 -13.62 6.64 -1.26
C LYS A 156 -12.33 6.07 -0.67
N PRO A 157 -12.15 6.06 0.66
CA PRO A 157 -10.98 5.46 1.28
C PRO A 157 -10.81 3.99 0.90
N LEU A 158 -9.56 3.59 0.68
CA LEU A 158 -9.16 2.22 0.43
C LEU A 158 -8.11 1.82 1.47
N MET A 159 -8.33 0.69 2.15
CA MET A 159 -7.33 0.13 3.06
C MET A 159 -6.33 -0.71 2.28
N VAL A 160 -5.04 -0.44 2.47
CA VAL A 160 -3.99 -1.18 1.79
C VAL A 160 -3.10 -1.88 2.81
N PHE A 161 -3.08 -3.20 2.77
CA PHE A 161 -2.11 -4.02 3.50
C PHE A 161 -0.92 -4.32 2.59
N VAL A 162 0.27 -3.91 3.01
CA VAL A 162 1.50 -4.11 2.24
C VAL A 162 2.40 -5.09 2.97
N GLY A 163 2.53 -6.30 2.46
CA GLY A 163 3.48 -7.29 2.94
C GLY A 163 4.85 -7.18 2.25
N SER A 164 5.87 -7.75 2.85
CA SER A 164 7.24 -7.74 2.30
C SER A 164 7.33 -8.45 0.95
N SER A 165 6.92 -9.68 0.86
CA SER A 165 6.67 -10.43 -0.38
C SER A 165 6.03 -11.78 -0.06
N VAL A 166 5.34 -12.40 -1.05
CA VAL A 166 4.84 -13.78 -0.93
C VAL A 166 5.99 -14.78 -0.77
N ASN A 167 7.19 -14.42 -1.25
CA ASN A 167 8.38 -15.23 -1.15
C ASN A 167 9.10 -15.13 0.20
N ALA A 168 8.83 -14.08 0.99
CA ALA A 168 9.33 -13.93 2.35
C ALA A 168 8.50 -14.80 3.32
N VAL A 169 8.54 -16.11 3.10
CA VAL A 169 7.88 -17.10 3.95
C VAL A 169 8.73 -17.35 5.19
N ARG A 170 8.12 -17.21 6.36
CA ARG A 170 8.70 -17.61 7.65
C ARG A 170 7.99 -18.84 8.18
N THR A 171 8.63 -19.56 9.08
CA THR A 171 8.04 -20.73 9.72
C THR A 171 7.65 -20.38 11.15
N GLU A 172 6.37 -20.36 11.44
CA GLU A 172 5.80 -20.17 12.78
C GLU A 172 5.01 -21.42 13.16
N SER A 173 5.22 -21.95 14.36
CA SER A 173 4.51 -23.13 14.87
C SER A 173 4.45 -24.31 13.87
N LYS A 174 5.55 -24.55 13.12
CA LYS A 174 5.70 -25.57 12.07
C LYS A 174 4.87 -25.32 10.81
N LYS A 175 4.27 -24.14 10.61
CA LYS A 175 3.54 -23.73 9.41
C LYS A 175 4.30 -22.65 8.66
N GLN A 176 4.18 -22.64 7.34
CA GLN A 176 4.67 -21.53 6.53
C GLN A 176 3.65 -20.42 6.55
N VAL A 177 4.09 -19.21 6.88
CA VAL A 177 3.27 -18.00 6.88
C VAL A 177 3.99 -16.87 6.15
N SER A 178 3.24 -15.90 5.71
CA SER A 178 3.73 -14.64 5.14
C SER A 178 2.84 -13.51 5.63
N ASP A 179 3.30 -12.27 5.49
CA ASP A 179 2.52 -11.10 5.94
C ASP A 179 1.11 -11.07 5.31
N VAL A 180 0.97 -11.53 4.07
CA VAL A 180 -0.35 -11.64 3.40
C VAL A 180 -1.23 -12.70 4.07
N VAL A 181 -0.66 -13.85 4.43
CA VAL A 181 -1.39 -14.92 5.11
C VAL A 181 -1.83 -14.49 6.51
N ASP A 182 -0.97 -13.75 7.23
CA ASP A 182 -1.33 -13.22 8.55
C ASP A 182 -2.54 -12.28 8.48
N VAL A 183 -2.59 -11.41 7.46
CA VAL A 183 -3.76 -10.55 7.24
C VAL A 183 -5.01 -11.36 6.97
N LEU A 184 -4.92 -12.43 6.16
CA LEU A 184 -6.07 -13.30 5.87
C LEU A 184 -6.55 -14.07 7.11
N LEU A 185 -5.62 -14.60 7.89
CA LEU A 185 -5.93 -15.28 9.15
C LEU A 185 -6.59 -14.31 10.15
N PHE A 186 -6.08 -13.09 10.24
CA PHE A 186 -6.68 -12.06 11.06
C PHE A 186 -8.11 -11.72 10.62
N ILE A 187 -8.36 -11.50 9.32
CA ILE A 187 -9.71 -11.20 8.81
C ILE A 187 -10.66 -12.36 9.09
N ASP A 188 -10.22 -13.58 8.84
CA ASP A 188 -11.03 -14.78 9.10
C ASP A 188 -11.40 -14.91 10.57
N GLU A 189 -10.43 -14.71 11.47
CA GLU A 189 -10.63 -14.75 12.93
C GLU A 189 -11.51 -13.59 13.40
N PHE A 190 -11.29 -12.38 12.91
CA PHE A 190 -12.12 -11.21 13.26
C PHE A 190 -13.60 -11.44 12.94
N ILE A 191 -13.89 -12.11 11.83
CA ILE A 191 -15.26 -12.43 11.41
C ILE A 191 -15.85 -13.57 12.22
N LYS A 192 -15.09 -14.65 12.45
CA LYS A 192 -15.56 -15.88 13.11
C LYS A 192 -15.73 -15.70 14.62
N SER A 193 -14.78 -15.03 15.26
CA SER A 193 -14.75 -14.89 16.72
C SER A 193 -15.40 -13.58 17.16
N LYS A 194 -16.69 -13.40 16.81
CA LYS A 194 -17.47 -12.19 17.07
C LYS A 194 -17.29 -11.66 18.49
N SER A 195 -17.38 -12.54 19.50
CA SER A 195 -17.31 -12.12 20.92
C SER A 195 -15.94 -11.53 21.29
N GLU A 196 -14.86 -12.12 20.77
CA GLU A 196 -13.48 -11.68 21.00
C GLU A 196 -13.20 -10.38 20.24
N SER A 197 -13.68 -10.28 19.01
CA SER A 197 -13.58 -9.06 18.21
C SER A 197 -14.31 -7.88 18.86
N ILE A 198 -15.51 -8.10 19.38
CA ILE A 198 -16.26 -7.08 20.14
C ILE A 198 -15.51 -6.69 21.41
N ALA A 199 -14.95 -7.65 22.16
CA ALA A 199 -14.17 -7.35 23.35
C ALA A 199 -12.91 -6.55 23.04
N ASN A 200 -12.23 -6.84 21.93
CA ASN A 200 -11.08 -6.07 21.46
C ASN A 200 -11.47 -4.64 21.07
N ILE A 201 -12.57 -4.47 20.34
CA ILE A 201 -13.11 -3.15 20.00
C ILE A 201 -13.41 -2.35 21.27
N ASP A 202 -14.04 -2.98 22.27
CA ASP A 202 -14.38 -2.34 23.53
C ASP A 202 -13.13 -1.87 24.30
N LYS A 203 -12.10 -2.72 24.42
CA LYS A 203 -10.81 -2.37 25.01
C LYS A 203 -10.16 -1.17 24.32
N ILE A 204 -10.14 -1.15 22.98
CA ILE A 204 -9.56 -0.05 22.20
C ILE A 204 -10.33 1.25 22.42
N MET A 205 -11.66 1.19 22.34
CA MET A 205 -12.53 2.36 22.48
C MET A 205 -12.60 2.91 23.91
N SER A 206 -12.33 2.07 24.91
CA SER A 206 -12.25 2.48 26.32
C SER A 206 -10.83 2.87 26.77
N PHE A 207 -9.84 2.88 25.85
CA PHE A 207 -8.44 3.18 26.14
C PHE A 207 -7.80 2.23 27.17
N ASP A 208 -8.20 0.98 27.13
CA ASP A 208 -7.69 -0.13 27.95
C ASP A 208 -7.16 -1.26 27.07
N SER A 209 -6.47 -0.89 26.00
CA SER A 209 -5.96 -1.86 25.00
C SER A 209 -4.78 -2.70 25.50
N GLY A 210 -4.17 -2.29 26.61
CA GLY A 210 -2.93 -2.87 27.12
C GLY A 210 -1.65 -2.33 26.42
N LEU A 211 -1.81 -1.55 25.36
CA LEU A 211 -0.70 -0.95 24.61
C LEU A 211 -0.48 0.49 25.09
N GLN A 212 0.66 0.74 25.73
CA GLN A 212 0.92 2.03 26.33
C GLN A 212 2.16 2.70 25.76
N THR A 213 2.13 4.02 25.71
CA THR A 213 3.30 4.85 25.46
C THR A 213 4.27 4.77 26.64
N THR A 214 5.50 5.25 26.47
CA THR A 214 6.49 5.38 27.57
C THR A 214 5.99 6.23 28.75
N LYS A 215 4.91 6.99 28.56
CA LYS A 215 4.28 7.82 29.60
C LYS A 215 3.10 7.13 30.30
N GLY A 216 2.82 5.87 29.98
CA GLY A 216 1.71 5.11 30.56
C GLY A 216 0.33 5.50 30.01
N VAL A 217 0.28 6.17 28.87
CA VAL A 217 -0.97 6.55 28.17
C VAL A 217 -1.25 5.50 27.11
N ASP A 218 -2.52 5.07 26.99
CA ASP A 218 -2.93 4.15 25.92
C ASP A 218 -2.65 4.76 24.54
N ILE A 219 -2.06 3.98 23.62
CA ILE A 219 -1.64 4.48 22.30
C ILE A 219 -2.82 4.90 21.43
N PHE A 220 -4.03 4.44 21.73
CA PHE A 220 -5.25 4.75 20.99
C PHE A 220 -6.04 5.93 21.59
N GLU A 221 -5.58 6.51 22.70
CA GLU A 221 -6.24 7.68 23.28
C GLU A 221 -6.38 8.80 22.26
N ASN A 222 -7.60 9.32 22.12
CA ASN A 222 -7.98 10.36 21.15
C ASN A 222 -7.83 9.99 19.65
N LYS A 223 -7.61 8.70 19.31
CA LYS A 223 -7.49 8.30 17.91
C LYS A 223 -8.83 8.08 17.21
N PHE A 224 -9.88 7.81 17.98
CA PHE A 224 -11.21 7.47 17.47
C PHE A 224 -12.28 8.49 17.87
N SER A 225 -11.90 9.76 18.01
CA SER A 225 -12.79 10.83 18.49
C SER A 225 -14.07 11.00 17.66
N PHE A 226 -14.02 10.76 16.35
CA PHE A 226 -15.24 10.75 15.53
C PHE A 226 -16.17 9.59 15.90
N LEU A 227 -15.63 8.39 16.13
CA LEU A 227 -16.44 7.23 16.52
C LEU A 227 -17.11 7.43 17.89
N GLU A 228 -16.43 8.09 18.83
CA GLU A 228 -17.02 8.46 20.13
C GLU A 228 -18.28 9.32 19.96
N THR A 229 -18.32 10.20 18.96
CA THR A 229 -19.50 11.04 18.67
C THR A 229 -20.69 10.23 18.18
N THR A 230 -20.47 9.06 17.60
CA THR A 230 -21.56 8.18 17.10
C THR A 230 -22.35 7.52 18.22
N LYS A 231 -21.78 7.42 19.43
CA LYS A 231 -22.36 6.75 20.61
C LYS A 231 -22.73 5.28 20.37
N LEU A 232 -22.13 4.65 19.37
CA LEU A 232 -22.28 3.22 19.12
C LEU A 232 -21.45 2.43 20.16
N ASN A 233 -22.02 1.37 20.69
CA ASN A 233 -21.27 0.43 21.53
C ASN A 233 -20.42 -0.53 20.66
N ALA A 234 -19.52 -1.28 21.27
CA ALA A 234 -18.58 -2.16 20.55
C ALA A 234 -19.28 -3.20 19.66
N SER A 235 -20.43 -3.75 20.07
CA SER A 235 -21.22 -4.68 19.26
C SER A 235 -21.81 -3.99 18.03
N GLN A 236 -22.32 -2.79 18.18
CA GLN A 236 -22.88 -2.00 17.08
C GLN A 236 -21.77 -1.56 16.12
N LEU A 237 -20.59 -1.18 16.65
CA LEU A 237 -19.41 -0.88 15.82
C LEU A 237 -19.00 -2.10 15.00
N PHE A 238 -18.91 -3.28 15.62
CA PHE A 238 -18.58 -4.53 14.93
C PHE A 238 -19.58 -4.83 13.80
N ASP A 239 -20.88 -4.78 14.06
CA ASP A 239 -21.91 -5.07 13.06
C ASP A 239 -21.88 -4.04 11.91
N ASP A 240 -21.64 -2.76 12.19
CA ASP A 240 -21.52 -1.72 11.17
C ASP A 240 -20.22 -1.85 10.38
N MET A 241 -19.12 -2.26 11.01
CA MET A 241 -17.85 -2.58 10.32
C MET A 241 -18.01 -3.73 9.33
N LEU A 242 -18.74 -4.79 9.71
CA LEU A 242 -19.04 -5.90 8.79
C LEU A 242 -19.76 -5.40 7.54
N ASN A 243 -20.77 -4.55 7.71
CA ASN A 243 -21.52 -4.01 6.59
C ASN A 243 -20.69 -3.05 5.74
N LEU A 244 -19.96 -2.12 6.34
CA LEU A 244 -19.29 -1.04 5.62
C LEU A 244 -17.96 -1.47 4.99
N ILE A 245 -17.19 -2.30 5.69
CA ILE A 245 -15.87 -2.74 5.22
C ILE A 245 -15.97 -4.03 4.39
N PHE A 246 -16.76 -5.00 4.87
CA PHE A 246 -16.78 -6.35 4.31
C PHE A 246 -18.01 -6.65 3.45
N ASN A 247 -18.85 -5.65 3.19
CA ASN A 247 -20.07 -5.77 2.37
C ASN A 247 -21.02 -6.89 2.85
N ALA A 248 -21.03 -7.19 4.15
CA ALA A 248 -21.80 -8.31 4.69
C ALA A 248 -22.30 -8.03 6.11
N SER A 249 -23.42 -8.64 6.51
CA SER A 249 -23.92 -8.58 7.89
C SER A 249 -23.46 -9.76 8.74
N ASN A 250 -23.13 -10.88 8.10
CA ASN A 250 -22.65 -12.12 8.72
C ASN A 250 -22.10 -13.05 7.62
N GLY A 251 -21.50 -14.16 8.02
CA GLY A 251 -21.04 -15.20 7.11
C GLY A 251 -19.60 -15.63 7.39
N THR A 252 -19.01 -16.37 6.47
CA THR A 252 -17.63 -16.86 6.52
C THR A 252 -16.83 -16.24 5.40
N LEU A 253 -15.53 -16.05 5.61
CA LEU A 253 -14.61 -15.57 4.59
C LEU A 253 -14.48 -16.61 3.46
N HIS A 254 -14.68 -16.17 2.24
CA HIS A 254 -14.40 -16.91 1.01
C HIS A 254 -13.23 -16.25 0.28
N ILE A 255 -12.28 -17.09 -0.09
CA ILE A 255 -11.06 -16.72 -0.81
C ILE A 255 -11.14 -17.38 -2.18
N GLU A 256 -11.09 -16.59 -3.25
CA GLU A 256 -11.29 -17.09 -4.62
C GLU A 256 -10.10 -16.72 -5.51
N ASN A 257 -9.39 -17.72 -6.03
CA ASN A 257 -8.33 -17.52 -7.02
C ASN A 257 -8.97 -17.22 -8.38
N LEU A 258 -8.72 -16.02 -8.93
CA LEU A 258 -9.28 -15.58 -10.19
C LEU A 258 -8.48 -16.14 -11.37
N LYS A 259 -8.93 -17.25 -11.95
CA LYS A 259 -8.29 -17.86 -13.12
C LYS A 259 -8.42 -16.94 -14.34
N GLY A 260 -7.32 -16.78 -15.06
CA GLY A 260 -7.25 -15.87 -16.22
C GLY A 260 -6.82 -14.43 -15.88
N VAL A 261 -6.60 -14.14 -14.59
CA VAL A 261 -6.01 -12.87 -14.14
C VAL A 261 -4.83 -13.19 -13.24
N ASP A 262 -3.62 -12.98 -13.78
CA ASP A 262 -2.40 -13.33 -13.06
C ASP A 262 -2.27 -12.56 -11.76
N GLY A 263 -2.03 -13.30 -10.68
CA GLY A 263 -1.71 -12.74 -9.36
C GLY A 263 -2.88 -12.18 -8.57
N GLU A 264 -4.14 -12.35 -8.99
CA GLU A 264 -5.30 -11.83 -8.27
C GLU A 264 -6.10 -12.91 -7.54
N ILE A 265 -6.42 -12.62 -6.28
CA ILE A 265 -7.30 -13.42 -5.42
C ILE A 265 -8.36 -12.50 -4.84
N ALA A 266 -9.62 -12.87 -4.99
CA ALA A 266 -10.77 -12.11 -4.50
C ALA A 266 -11.19 -12.53 -3.10
N LEU A 267 -11.69 -11.57 -2.31
CA LEU A 267 -12.17 -11.79 -0.95
C LEU A 267 -13.64 -11.35 -0.83
N ARG A 268 -14.49 -12.25 -0.32
CA ARG A 268 -15.90 -11.96 0.01
C ARG A 268 -16.35 -12.69 1.27
N ILE A 269 -17.45 -12.27 1.84
CA ILE A 269 -18.11 -12.97 2.94
C ILE A 269 -19.38 -13.62 2.42
N GLY A 270 -19.51 -14.93 2.58
CA GLY A 270 -20.65 -15.68 2.05
C GLY A 270 -20.80 -15.46 0.54
N GLU A 271 -22.03 -15.18 0.10
CA GLU A 271 -22.35 -14.88 -1.30
C GLU A 271 -22.47 -13.38 -1.60
N ASN A 272 -21.95 -12.52 -0.69
CA ASN A 272 -22.00 -11.07 -0.88
C ASN A 272 -20.97 -10.59 -1.91
N GLU A 273 -21.02 -9.30 -2.24
CA GLU A 273 -20.06 -8.62 -3.11
C GLU A 273 -18.63 -8.71 -2.57
N TYR A 274 -17.66 -8.72 -3.47
CA TYR A 274 -16.25 -8.69 -3.09
C TYR A 274 -15.94 -7.40 -2.35
N PHE A 275 -15.34 -7.53 -1.17
CA PHE A 275 -14.85 -6.41 -0.38
C PHE A 275 -13.37 -6.16 -0.56
N GLY A 276 -12.64 -7.15 -1.06
CA GLY A 276 -11.19 -7.06 -1.14
C GLY A 276 -10.59 -7.84 -2.31
N VAL A 277 -9.39 -7.43 -2.66
CA VAL A 277 -8.56 -8.11 -3.65
C VAL A 277 -7.13 -8.21 -3.15
N ILE A 278 -6.53 -9.37 -3.34
CA ILE A 278 -5.10 -9.59 -3.17
C ILE A 278 -4.48 -9.50 -4.55
N ASN A 279 -3.39 -8.72 -4.67
CA ASN A 279 -2.64 -8.64 -5.92
C ASN A 279 -1.15 -8.88 -5.63
N VAL A 280 -0.68 -10.06 -6.00
CA VAL A 280 0.69 -10.56 -5.75
C VAL A 280 1.27 -11.16 -7.02
N GLY A 281 2.60 -11.28 -7.08
CA GLY A 281 3.26 -11.82 -8.28
C GLY A 281 3.10 -13.34 -8.48
N ASP A 282 2.77 -14.09 -7.41
CA ASP A 282 2.66 -15.56 -7.43
C ASP A 282 1.46 -15.98 -6.56
N SER A 283 0.27 -15.95 -7.18
CA SER A 283 -0.98 -16.34 -6.52
C SER A 283 -1.03 -17.84 -6.22
N ASP A 284 -0.44 -18.69 -7.06
CA ASP A 284 -0.45 -20.14 -6.85
C ASP A 284 0.35 -20.56 -5.62
N LYS A 285 1.46 -19.86 -5.35
CA LYS A 285 2.23 -20.07 -4.12
C LYS A 285 1.44 -19.63 -2.91
N LEU A 286 0.77 -18.47 -2.98
CA LEU A 286 -0.06 -17.98 -1.89
C LEU A 286 -1.21 -18.93 -1.58
N VAL A 287 -1.89 -19.47 -2.60
CA VAL A 287 -2.95 -20.49 -2.46
C VAL A 287 -2.44 -21.68 -1.65
N LYS A 288 -1.29 -22.25 -2.03
CA LYS A 288 -0.70 -23.40 -1.31
C LYS A 288 -0.40 -23.09 0.16
N ILE A 289 0.08 -21.88 0.45
CA ILE A 289 0.38 -21.50 1.84
C ILE A 289 -0.93 -21.32 2.63
N CYS A 290 -1.96 -20.73 2.05
CA CYS A 290 -3.27 -20.59 2.67
C CYS A 290 -3.92 -21.95 2.97
N GLU A 291 -3.87 -22.89 2.01
CA GLU A 291 -4.38 -24.26 2.20
C GLU A 291 -3.64 -24.99 3.31
N ALA A 292 -2.31 -24.85 3.36
CA ALA A 292 -1.48 -25.43 4.44
C ALA A 292 -1.82 -24.84 5.82
N ASN A 293 -2.40 -23.65 5.88
CA ASN A 293 -2.90 -23.02 7.10
C ASN A 293 -4.39 -23.30 7.36
N GLY A 294 -5.02 -24.18 6.59
CA GLY A 294 -6.40 -24.64 6.80
C GLY A 294 -7.47 -23.72 6.20
N MET A 295 -7.07 -22.78 5.35
CA MET A 295 -8.02 -21.95 4.61
C MET A 295 -8.45 -22.67 3.33
N SER A 296 -9.74 -22.63 3.02
CA SER A 296 -10.28 -23.17 1.78
C SER A 296 -10.28 -22.10 0.71
N ILE A 297 -9.70 -22.40 -0.45
CA ILE A 297 -9.63 -21.48 -1.58
C ILE A 297 -10.36 -22.09 -2.76
N ALA A 298 -11.39 -21.38 -3.24
CA ALA A 298 -12.09 -21.71 -4.46
C ALA A 298 -11.33 -21.17 -5.67
N SER A 299 -11.50 -21.82 -6.83
CA SER A 299 -11.05 -21.31 -8.12
C SER A 299 -12.25 -20.80 -8.88
N ARG A 300 -12.16 -19.61 -9.48
CA ARG A 300 -13.18 -19.03 -10.32
C ARG A 300 -12.63 -18.82 -11.73
N ASP A 301 -13.23 -19.50 -12.69
CA ASP A 301 -12.87 -19.39 -14.10
C ASP A 301 -13.52 -18.14 -14.73
N PHE A 302 -12.90 -17.60 -15.79
CA PHE A 302 -13.42 -16.49 -16.59
C PHE A 302 -13.71 -15.20 -15.81
N SER A 303 -12.84 -14.83 -14.86
CA SER A 303 -12.99 -13.61 -14.09
C SER A 303 -12.33 -12.42 -14.78
N SER A 304 -12.91 -11.23 -14.65
CA SER A 304 -12.25 -9.96 -14.96
C SER A 304 -11.36 -9.52 -13.79
N SER A 305 -10.36 -8.69 -14.08
CA SER A 305 -9.48 -8.13 -13.06
C SER A 305 -10.25 -7.19 -12.12
N LEU A 306 -10.26 -7.49 -10.84
CA LEU A 306 -10.79 -6.63 -9.81
C LEU A 306 -9.84 -5.46 -9.53
N PHE A 307 -8.53 -5.70 -9.60
CA PHE A 307 -7.54 -4.64 -9.38
C PHE A 307 -7.64 -3.53 -10.42
N LYS A 308 -7.92 -3.84 -11.68
CA LYS A 308 -8.09 -2.83 -12.74
C LYS A 308 -9.29 -1.92 -12.52
N THR A 309 -10.32 -2.40 -11.83
CA THR A 309 -11.56 -1.66 -11.57
C THR A 309 -11.63 -1.08 -10.15
N ILE A 310 -10.53 -1.16 -9.39
CA ILE A 310 -10.50 -0.73 -7.99
C ILE A 310 -10.81 0.77 -7.82
N ASN A 311 -10.42 1.59 -8.80
CA ASN A 311 -10.65 3.03 -8.83
C ASN A 311 -11.98 3.44 -9.49
N ASP A 312 -12.78 2.48 -9.95
CA ASP A 312 -14.07 2.81 -10.53
C ASP A 312 -15.04 3.31 -9.45
N THR A 313 -15.83 4.32 -9.77
CA THR A 313 -16.79 4.91 -8.82
C THR A 313 -17.86 3.92 -8.34
N THR A 314 -18.03 2.81 -9.06
CA THR A 314 -18.94 1.71 -8.73
C THR A 314 -18.25 0.56 -8.00
N SER A 315 -16.95 0.69 -7.70
CA SER A 315 -16.20 -0.38 -7.02
C SER A 315 -16.67 -0.57 -5.58
N ASN A 316 -16.99 -1.82 -5.23
CA ASN A 316 -17.32 -2.23 -3.87
C ASN A 316 -16.09 -2.66 -3.05
N LEU A 317 -14.90 -2.61 -3.67
CA LEU A 317 -13.66 -2.97 -3.00
C LEU A 317 -13.29 -1.92 -1.94
N ASN A 318 -12.95 -2.41 -0.77
CA ASN A 318 -12.57 -1.62 0.39
C ASN A 318 -11.14 -1.96 0.87
N ILE A 319 -10.65 -3.16 0.52
CA ILE A 319 -9.34 -3.66 0.98
C ILE A 319 -8.52 -4.14 -0.22
N LEU A 320 -7.29 -3.65 -0.31
CA LEU A 320 -6.25 -4.18 -1.18
C LEU A 320 -5.16 -4.81 -0.31
N VAL A 321 -4.81 -6.06 -0.61
CA VAL A 321 -3.66 -6.73 0.01
C VAL A 321 -2.62 -6.99 -1.07
N GLY A 322 -1.41 -6.57 -0.83
CA GLY A 322 -0.37 -6.69 -1.85
C GLY A 322 1.04 -6.77 -1.32
N SER A 323 1.97 -6.84 -2.27
CA SER A 323 3.39 -6.86 -1.98
C SER A 323 3.97 -5.45 -1.91
N LYS A 324 5.26 -5.37 -1.60
CA LYS A 324 6.03 -4.12 -1.49
C LYS A 324 5.86 -3.14 -2.66
N LYS A 325 5.44 -3.60 -3.85
CA LYS A 325 5.16 -2.70 -4.99
C LYS A 325 4.11 -1.63 -4.69
N PHE A 326 3.21 -1.88 -3.74
CA PHE A 326 2.16 -0.92 -3.35
C PHE A 326 2.61 0.08 -2.27
N SER A 327 3.82 -0.01 -1.75
CA SER A 327 4.35 0.95 -0.78
C SER A 327 4.59 2.35 -1.38
N GLU A 328 4.60 2.45 -2.69
CA GLU A 328 4.89 3.66 -3.45
C GLU A 328 3.70 4.11 -4.32
N GLY A 329 2.54 3.51 -4.10
CA GLY A 329 1.34 3.72 -4.92
C GLY A 329 1.30 2.85 -6.19
N TRP A 330 0.35 3.11 -7.06
CA TRP A 330 0.15 2.43 -8.36
C TRP A 330 -0.49 3.37 -9.38
#